data_e05e3224948c3836da4e7776752226d7
#
_entry.id   e05e3224948c3836da4e7776752226d7
#
_cell.length_a   1.000
_cell.length_b   1.000
_cell.length_c   1.000
_cell.angle_alpha   90.00
_cell.angle_beta   90.00
_cell.angle_gamma   90.00
#
_symmetry.space_group_name_H-M   'P 1'
#
loop_
_entity.id
_entity.type
_entity.pdbx_description
1 polymer ?
#
loop_
_entity_poly.entity_id
_entity_poly.type
_entity_poly.pdbx_seq_one_letter_code
_entity_poly.pdbx_strand_id
1 'polypeptide(L)'
;LSAAHRALTMDVLGPEEQDMASAWSTRYGNAGSLIGYMLGLLDLPKIFGFMGLTDHLALLCICAIVFVLITHASLFFLLRESVLLRLNRPRTLAQSITNIPVDLYRCGRTLPPALWDLLVIQFFSWLAWFPVLYYAATWVAEIFSLAHGHSAKEASAKTKLGEEARRVGSKALFYYALTGLVASIVLPWCVYEPMTARSLAHTRYESAPQNDTELNDLHGTERPENMGDDEGDDNWNHPTAGSITNAPRQPWWRRIRHGLTLAEIWFLSQVMFVFTIMLFTCPVFGSKSITGAIVLVSVLGILWSVTMWVPYALLGILVISNKSTTIGLQRATIDLRSETGTVTGLHNWAIVLPQLVTSMLSSLVFLLPSLLFDPSTAESLDSTGLLLRVGSLCTLYAATCTFRWIRTHDAAICR
;
A
#
# COMPACT_ATOMS: atom_id res chain seq x y z
N LEU A 1 -3.00 -14.79 1.55
CA LEU A 1 -4.30 -14.35 1.02
C LEU A 1 -4.23 -12.94 0.42
N SER A 2 -3.78 -11.90 1.17
CA SER A 2 -3.71 -10.53 0.66
C SER A 2 -2.80 -10.35 -0.57
N ALA A 3 -1.67 -11.03 -0.62
CA ALA A 3 -0.77 -11.02 -1.78
C ALA A 3 -1.45 -11.62 -3.03
N ALA A 4 -2.20 -12.72 -2.86
CA ALA A 4 -2.94 -13.35 -3.95
C ALA A 4 -4.05 -12.43 -4.51
N HIS A 5 -4.81 -11.75 -3.64
CA HIS A 5 -5.82 -10.79 -4.09
C HIS A 5 -5.22 -9.62 -4.87
N ARG A 6 -4.03 -9.14 -4.47
CA ARG A 6 -3.32 -8.07 -5.18
C ARG A 6 -2.79 -8.53 -6.53
N ALA A 7 -2.20 -9.74 -6.59
CA ALA A 7 -1.76 -10.33 -7.84
C ALA A 7 -2.94 -10.44 -8.82
N LEU A 8 -4.08 -10.95 -8.35
CA LEU A 8 -5.30 -11.05 -9.14
C LEU A 8 -5.76 -9.68 -9.69
N THR A 9 -5.73 -8.63 -8.87
CA THR A 9 -6.08 -7.27 -9.31
C THR A 9 -5.14 -6.78 -10.43
N MET A 10 -3.83 -7.06 -10.32
CA MET A 10 -2.85 -6.71 -11.35
C MET A 10 -2.98 -7.54 -12.63
N ASP A 11 -3.43 -8.79 -12.52
CA ASP A 11 -3.60 -9.66 -13.67
C ASP A 11 -4.86 -9.34 -14.48
N VAL A 12 -5.93 -8.88 -13.80
CA VAL A 12 -7.24 -8.63 -14.44
C VAL A 12 -7.35 -7.21 -15.00
N LEU A 13 -6.73 -6.21 -14.35
CA LEU A 13 -6.91 -4.79 -14.67
C LEU A 13 -5.72 -4.20 -15.43
N GLY A 14 -6.00 -3.22 -16.30
CA GLY A 14 -4.98 -2.45 -17.01
C GLY A 14 -4.19 -1.49 -16.11
N PRO A 15 -3.06 -0.94 -16.61
CA PRO A 15 -2.24 -0.01 -15.82
C PRO A 15 -3.00 1.26 -15.41
N GLU A 16 -3.90 1.74 -16.26
CA GLU A 16 -4.74 2.92 -16.01
C GLU A 16 -5.81 2.70 -14.93
N GLU A 17 -6.15 1.44 -14.65
CA GLU A 17 -7.17 1.07 -13.66
C GLU A 17 -6.58 0.74 -12.29
N GLN A 18 -5.25 0.58 -12.18
CA GLN A 18 -4.58 0.16 -10.95
C GLN A 18 -4.75 1.15 -9.80
N ASP A 19 -4.73 2.44 -10.10
CA ASP A 19 -4.96 3.49 -9.11
C ASP A 19 -6.39 3.41 -8.55
N MET A 20 -7.38 3.35 -9.43
CA MET A 20 -8.78 3.24 -9.04
C MET A 20 -9.04 1.94 -8.25
N ALA A 21 -8.49 0.81 -8.68
CA ALA A 21 -8.62 -0.47 -7.98
C ALA A 21 -8.02 -0.43 -6.57
N SER A 22 -6.84 0.17 -6.43
CA SER A 22 -6.18 0.34 -5.14
C SER A 22 -6.96 1.29 -4.23
N ALA A 23 -7.53 2.38 -4.77
CA ALA A 23 -8.40 3.29 -4.03
C ALA A 23 -9.68 2.59 -3.52
N TRP A 24 -10.33 1.78 -4.36
CA TRP A 24 -11.49 0.99 -3.94
C TRP A 24 -11.13 -0.07 -2.90
N SER A 25 -10.02 -0.77 -3.07
CA SER A 25 -9.51 -1.73 -2.07
C SER A 25 -9.32 -1.07 -0.71
N THR A 26 -8.79 0.15 -0.68
CA THR A 26 -8.60 0.92 0.54
C THR A 26 -9.93 1.35 1.18
N ARG A 27 -10.92 1.75 0.38
CA ARG A 27 -12.28 2.07 0.86
C ARG A 27 -12.92 0.86 1.55
N TYR A 28 -12.89 -0.31 0.91
CA TYR A 28 -13.43 -1.54 1.48
C TYR A 28 -12.65 -1.96 2.74
N GLY A 29 -11.33 -1.82 2.74
CA GLY A 29 -10.49 -2.10 3.91
C GLY A 29 -10.84 -1.21 5.10
N ASN A 30 -10.99 0.11 4.89
CA ASN A 30 -11.37 1.06 5.92
C ASN A 30 -12.83 0.86 6.40
N ALA A 31 -13.75 0.54 5.49
CA ALA A 31 -15.13 0.20 5.86
C ALA A 31 -15.17 -1.07 6.72
N GLY A 32 -14.42 -2.10 6.35
CA GLY A 32 -14.28 -3.32 7.15
C GLY A 32 -13.69 -3.06 8.53
N SER A 33 -12.66 -2.21 8.62
CA SER A 33 -12.07 -1.79 9.90
C SER A 33 -13.07 -1.02 10.77
N LEU A 34 -13.85 -0.11 10.16
CA LEU A 34 -14.88 0.64 10.86
C LEU A 34 -15.95 -0.29 11.46
N ILE A 35 -16.42 -1.25 10.66
CA ILE A 35 -17.38 -2.28 11.14
C ILE A 35 -16.75 -3.11 12.27
N GLY A 36 -15.50 -3.54 12.11
CA GLY A 36 -14.79 -4.31 13.13
C GLY A 36 -14.66 -3.57 14.46
N TYR A 37 -14.24 -2.30 14.42
CA TYR A 37 -14.14 -1.48 15.65
C TYR A 37 -15.50 -1.14 16.23
N MET A 38 -16.53 -0.95 15.40
CA MET A 38 -17.90 -0.77 15.88
C MET A 38 -18.41 -2.02 16.61
N LEU A 39 -18.19 -3.21 16.06
CA LEU A 39 -18.52 -4.48 16.73
C LEU A 39 -17.74 -4.65 18.05
N GLY A 40 -16.48 -4.19 18.10
CA GLY A 40 -15.68 -4.19 19.32
C GLY A 40 -16.18 -3.26 20.42
N LEU A 41 -16.96 -2.23 20.08
CA LEU A 41 -17.59 -1.31 21.04
C LEU A 41 -18.95 -1.81 21.57
N LEU A 42 -19.62 -2.73 20.85
CA LEU A 42 -20.90 -3.29 21.21
C LEU A 42 -20.74 -4.38 22.28
N ASP A 43 -21.75 -4.55 23.12
CA ASP A 43 -21.83 -5.65 24.07
C ASP A 43 -22.39 -6.88 23.34
N LEU A 44 -21.52 -7.57 22.60
CA LEU A 44 -21.91 -8.73 21.77
C LEU A 44 -22.55 -9.87 22.59
N PRO A 45 -22.11 -10.21 23.84
CA PRO A 45 -22.75 -11.19 24.65
C PRO A 45 -24.23 -10.89 24.96
N LYS A 46 -24.60 -9.60 25.09
CA LYS A 46 -26.02 -9.23 25.27
C LYS A 46 -26.82 -9.38 24.00
N ILE A 47 -26.22 -9.07 22.84
CA ILE A 47 -26.89 -9.15 21.53
C ILE A 47 -27.06 -10.61 21.10
N PHE A 48 -26.04 -11.45 21.29
CA PHE A 48 -25.98 -12.83 20.84
C PHE A 48 -26.15 -13.83 21.98
N GLY A 49 -26.70 -13.41 23.13
CA GLY A 49 -26.88 -14.28 24.31
C GLY A 49 -27.69 -15.55 24.05
N PHE A 50 -28.53 -15.55 23.00
CA PHE A 50 -29.28 -16.73 22.57
C PHE A 50 -28.39 -17.89 22.07
N MET A 51 -27.11 -17.59 21.67
CA MET A 51 -26.14 -18.61 21.23
C MET A 51 -25.43 -19.31 22.39
N GLY A 52 -25.69 -18.92 23.65
CA GLY A 52 -25.02 -19.49 24.83
C GLY A 52 -23.53 -19.10 24.95
N LEU A 53 -23.03 -18.23 24.10
CA LEU A 53 -21.65 -17.76 24.13
C LEU A 53 -21.58 -16.46 24.94
N THR A 54 -20.76 -16.45 25.97
CA THR A 54 -20.59 -15.32 26.89
C THR A 54 -19.25 -14.56 26.63
N ASP A 55 -18.35 -15.16 25.86
CA ASP A 55 -17.06 -14.53 25.57
C ASP A 55 -17.16 -13.60 24.38
N HIS A 56 -16.87 -12.30 24.63
CA HIS A 56 -16.89 -11.24 23.62
C HIS A 56 -15.91 -11.49 22.46
N LEU A 57 -14.70 -12.00 22.78
CA LEU A 57 -13.68 -12.27 21.76
C LEU A 57 -14.10 -13.42 20.83
N ALA A 58 -14.68 -14.48 21.39
CA ALA A 58 -15.17 -15.61 20.60
C ALA A 58 -16.27 -15.17 19.62
N LEU A 59 -17.18 -14.30 20.06
CA LEU A 59 -18.23 -13.75 19.20
C LEU A 59 -17.66 -12.87 18.08
N LEU A 60 -16.67 -12.02 18.38
CA LEU A 60 -15.96 -11.25 17.36
C LEU A 60 -15.29 -12.15 16.31
N CYS A 61 -14.63 -13.23 16.75
CA CYS A 61 -14.01 -14.20 15.85
C CYS A 61 -15.04 -14.89 14.95
N ILE A 62 -16.19 -15.26 15.49
CA ILE A 62 -17.29 -15.86 14.70
C ILE A 62 -17.79 -14.87 13.65
N CYS A 63 -18.05 -13.63 14.02
CA CYS A 63 -18.44 -12.58 13.07
C CYS A 63 -17.40 -12.41 11.95
N ALA A 64 -16.11 -12.37 12.28
CA ALA A 64 -15.03 -12.28 11.32
C ALA A 64 -14.99 -13.48 10.36
N ILE A 65 -15.15 -14.71 10.88
CA ILE A 65 -15.19 -15.93 10.05
C ILE A 65 -16.38 -15.89 9.09
N VAL A 66 -17.55 -15.52 9.56
CA VAL A 66 -18.77 -15.41 8.71
C VAL A 66 -18.56 -14.40 7.59
N PHE A 67 -17.99 -13.23 7.90
CA PHE A 67 -17.64 -12.24 6.88
C PHE A 67 -16.65 -12.78 5.84
N VAL A 68 -15.59 -13.45 6.28
CA VAL A 68 -14.59 -14.05 5.38
C VAL A 68 -15.24 -15.10 4.49
N LEU A 69 -16.09 -15.96 5.03
CA LEU A 69 -16.78 -17.00 4.25
C LEU A 69 -17.71 -16.39 3.19
N ILE A 70 -18.51 -15.39 3.56
CA ILE A 70 -19.44 -14.71 2.63
C ILE A 70 -18.66 -14.04 1.49
N THR A 71 -17.60 -13.30 1.82
CA THR A 71 -16.81 -12.56 0.80
C THR A 71 -16.09 -13.51 -0.15
N HIS A 72 -15.50 -14.60 0.36
CA HIS A 72 -14.81 -15.58 -0.50
C HIS A 72 -15.77 -16.44 -1.31
N ALA A 73 -16.92 -16.79 -0.77
CA ALA A 73 -17.97 -17.46 -1.53
C ALA A 73 -18.46 -16.56 -2.68
N SER A 74 -18.70 -15.27 -2.40
CA SER A 74 -19.10 -14.31 -3.45
C SER A 74 -18.02 -14.20 -4.53
N LEU A 75 -16.75 -14.12 -4.15
CA LEU A 75 -15.63 -14.07 -5.09
C LEU A 75 -15.57 -15.34 -5.97
N PHE A 76 -15.74 -16.52 -5.37
CA PHE A 76 -15.72 -17.79 -6.08
C PHE A 76 -16.81 -17.90 -7.15
N PHE A 77 -18.02 -17.38 -6.89
CA PHE A 77 -19.12 -17.44 -7.84
C PHE A 77 -19.07 -16.34 -8.91
N LEU A 78 -18.53 -15.17 -8.60
CA LEU A 78 -18.53 -14.02 -9.48
C LEU A 78 -17.29 -13.93 -10.37
N LEU A 79 -16.14 -14.42 -9.90
CA LEU A 79 -14.88 -14.31 -10.63
C LEU A 79 -14.73 -15.49 -11.60
N ARG A 80 -14.47 -15.16 -12.87
CA ARG A 80 -14.08 -16.14 -13.89
C ARG A 80 -12.62 -15.83 -14.28
N GLU A 81 -11.72 -16.73 -13.95
CA GLU A 81 -10.33 -16.63 -14.40
C GLU A 81 -10.21 -17.05 -15.87
N SER A 82 -9.44 -16.30 -16.65
CA SER A 82 -9.05 -16.72 -17.99
C SER A 82 -8.01 -17.82 -17.93
N VAL A 83 -8.13 -18.85 -18.79
CA VAL A 83 -7.22 -19.97 -18.83
C VAL A 83 -5.81 -19.49 -19.20
N LEU A 84 -4.80 -19.89 -18.45
CA LEU A 84 -3.41 -19.59 -18.74
C LEU A 84 -2.97 -20.36 -20.00
N LEU A 85 -2.88 -19.67 -21.13
CA LEU A 85 -2.49 -20.27 -22.42
C LEU A 85 -0.98 -20.51 -22.57
N ARG A 86 -0.14 -20.06 -21.63
CA ARG A 86 1.31 -20.30 -21.66
C ARG A 86 1.64 -21.68 -21.09
N LEU A 87 2.15 -22.54 -21.94
CA LEU A 87 2.78 -23.81 -21.57
C LEU A 87 4.14 -23.57 -20.88
N ASN A 88 4.13 -23.10 -19.65
CA ASN A 88 5.26 -23.32 -18.77
C ASN A 88 5.22 -24.80 -18.35
N ARG A 89 6.37 -25.48 -18.37
CA ARG A 89 6.45 -26.89 -17.94
C ARG A 89 5.69 -27.09 -16.65
N PRO A 90 4.75 -28.07 -16.57
CA PRO A 90 3.97 -28.27 -15.37
C PRO A 90 4.91 -28.59 -14.20
N ARG A 91 5.00 -27.70 -13.23
CA ARG A 91 5.71 -27.94 -11.98
C ARG A 91 4.79 -28.72 -11.05
N THR A 92 5.31 -29.71 -10.34
CA THR A 92 4.55 -30.32 -9.25
C THR A 92 4.39 -29.34 -8.10
N LEU A 93 3.33 -29.48 -7.29
CA LEU A 93 3.10 -28.65 -6.10
C LEU A 93 4.33 -28.59 -5.18
N ALA A 94 4.99 -29.74 -4.97
CA ALA A 94 6.22 -29.82 -4.18
C ALA A 94 7.35 -28.97 -4.78
N GLN A 95 7.58 -29.07 -6.10
CA GLN A 95 8.58 -28.25 -6.80
C GLN A 95 8.25 -26.75 -6.76
N SER A 96 6.95 -26.39 -6.83
CA SER A 96 6.53 -25.00 -6.71
C SER A 96 6.87 -24.44 -5.34
N ILE A 97 6.60 -25.18 -4.27
CA ILE A 97 6.87 -24.74 -2.88
C ILE A 97 8.38 -24.66 -2.63
N THR A 98 9.15 -25.67 -3.04
CA THR A 98 10.62 -25.71 -2.80
C THR A 98 11.37 -24.63 -3.59
N ASN A 99 10.85 -24.20 -4.73
CA ASN A 99 11.49 -23.18 -5.56
C ASN A 99 11.12 -21.73 -5.17
N ILE A 100 10.13 -21.51 -4.30
CA ILE A 100 9.73 -20.15 -3.87
C ILE A 100 10.95 -19.29 -3.43
N PRO A 101 11.86 -19.75 -2.56
CA PRO A 101 13.00 -18.93 -2.14
C PRO A 101 13.93 -18.58 -3.30
N VAL A 102 14.15 -19.50 -4.22
CA VAL A 102 15.03 -19.32 -5.39
C VAL A 102 14.40 -18.35 -6.38
N ASP A 103 13.09 -18.48 -6.63
CA ASP A 103 12.34 -17.61 -7.54
C ASP A 103 12.27 -16.18 -6.96
N LEU A 104 12.04 -16.02 -5.65
CA LEU A 104 12.09 -14.72 -4.97
C LEU A 104 13.47 -14.08 -5.04
N TYR A 105 14.54 -14.83 -4.78
CA TYR A 105 15.91 -14.33 -4.86
C TYR A 105 16.27 -13.90 -6.28
N ARG A 106 15.91 -14.69 -7.29
CA ARG A 106 16.13 -14.37 -8.70
C ARG A 106 15.35 -13.12 -9.09
N CYS A 107 14.07 -13.06 -8.77
CA CYS A 107 13.24 -11.89 -9.02
C CYS A 107 13.83 -10.63 -8.36
N GLY A 108 14.22 -10.70 -7.08
CA GLY A 108 14.82 -9.59 -6.37
C GLY A 108 16.08 -9.04 -7.03
N ARG A 109 16.93 -9.91 -7.59
CA ARG A 109 18.16 -9.48 -8.31
C ARG A 109 17.91 -8.84 -9.68
N THR A 110 16.78 -9.10 -10.27
CA THR A 110 16.41 -8.63 -11.62
C THR A 110 15.37 -7.51 -11.59
N LEU A 111 14.91 -7.12 -10.39
CA LEU A 111 13.95 -6.02 -10.25
C LEU A 111 14.51 -4.70 -10.80
N PRO A 112 13.70 -3.93 -11.53
CA PRO A 112 14.04 -2.56 -11.89
C PRO A 112 14.31 -1.68 -10.65
N PRO A 113 15.25 -0.72 -10.74
CA PRO A 113 15.58 0.15 -9.61
C PRO A 113 14.37 0.85 -8.98
N ALA A 114 13.41 1.31 -9.80
CA ALA A 114 12.20 1.97 -9.30
C ALA A 114 11.35 1.06 -8.39
N LEU A 115 11.22 -0.24 -8.74
CA LEU A 115 10.52 -1.21 -7.90
C LEU A 115 11.32 -1.56 -6.65
N TRP A 116 12.65 -1.67 -6.75
CA TRP A 116 13.49 -1.93 -5.59
C TRP A 116 13.41 -0.80 -4.57
N ASP A 117 13.50 0.45 -5.04
CA ASP A 117 13.34 1.63 -4.18
C ASP A 117 11.95 1.66 -3.52
N LEU A 118 10.88 1.28 -4.25
CA LEU A 118 9.53 1.16 -3.70
C LEU A 118 9.48 0.15 -2.53
N LEU A 119 10.15 -1.01 -2.67
CA LEU A 119 10.21 -2.03 -1.61
C LEU A 119 10.94 -1.50 -0.36
N VAL A 120 12.04 -0.76 -0.56
CA VAL A 120 12.79 -0.13 0.54
C VAL A 120 11.93 0.91 1.26
N ILE A 121 11.23 1.78 0.52
CA ILE A 121 10.33 2.78 1.10
C ILE A 121 9.22 2.08 1.90
N GLN A 122 8.64 1.02 1.36
CA GLN A 122 7.61 0.23 2.03
C GLN A 122 8.13 -0.39 3.33
N PHE A 123 9.31 -1.01 3.32
CA PHE A 123 9.90 -1.61 4.50
C PHE A 123 9.99 -0.61 5.67
N PHE A 124 10.56 0.57 5.43
CA PHE A 124 10.72 1.58 6.48
C PHE A 124 9.40 2.26 6.87
N SER A 125 8.46 2.43 5.95
CA SER A 125 7.12 2.91 6.25
C SER A 125 6.36 1.94 7.17
N TRP A 126 6.42 0.63 6.88
CA TRP A 126 5.75 -0.37 7.71
C TRP A 126 6.43 -0.59 9.06
N LEU A 127 7.74 -0.39 9.14
CA LEU A 127 8.46 -0.41 10.43
C LEU A 127 7.91 0.65 11.40
N ALA A 128 7.42 1.76 10.88
CA ALA A 128 6.78 2.81 11.65
C ALA A 128 5.28 2.55 11.91
N TRP A 129 4.57 1.92 10.98
CA TRP A 129 3.15 1.66 11.14
C TRP A 129 2.86 0.55 12.15
N PHE A 130 3.71 -0.47 12.30
CA PHE A 130 3.46 -1.55 13.24
C PHE A 130 3.38 -1.10 14.70
N PRO A 131 4.24 -0.19 15.22
CA PRO A 131 4.03 0.39 16.54
C PRO A 131 2.65 1.04 16.71
N VAL A 132 2.17 1.78 15.71
CA VAL A 132 0.84 2.39 15.73
C VAL A 132 -0.25 1.33 15.78
N LEU A 133 -0.19 0.33 14.90
CA LEU A 133 -1.20 -0.74 14.81
C LEU A 133 -1.30 -1.56 16.09
N TYR A 134 -0.19 -1.78 16.78
CA TYR A 134 -0.16 -2.59 17.99
C TYR A 134 -0.48 -1.81 19.26
N TYR A 135 -0.03 -0.57 19.33
CA TYR A 135 0.01 0.14 20.62
C TYR A 135 -0.77 1.45 20.66
N ALA A 136 -1.37 1.93 19.55
CA ALA A 136 -2.10 3.20 19.57
C ALA A 136 -3.27 3.20 20.56
N ALA A 137 -4.08 2.13 20.61
CA ALA A 137 -5.18 2.02 21.55
C ALA A 137 -4.69 1.91 23.00
N THR A 138 -3.61 1.16 23.24
CA THR A 138 -2.97 1.02 24.55
C THR A 138 -2.42 2.36 25.01
N TRP A 139 -1.73 3.10 24.14
CA TRP A 139 -1.20 4.41 24.47
C TRP A 139 -2.32 5.41 24.86
N VAL A 140 -3.45 5.41 24.14
CA VAL A 140 -4.61 6.25 24.49
C VAL A 140 -5.18 5.83 25.85
N ALA A 141 -5.25 4.53 26.14
CA ALA A 141 -5.72 4.01 27.44
C ALA A 141 -4.76 4.39 28.59
N GLU A 142 -3.44 4.36 28.35
CA GLU A 142 -2.42 4.80 29.31
C GLU A 142 -2.58 6.30 29.62
N ILE A 143 -2.73 7.14 28.59
CA ILE A 143 -2.98 8.58 28.75
C ILE A 143 -4.28 8.84 29.54
N PHE A 144 -5.32 8.05 29.30
CA PHE A 144 -6.57 8.14 30.07
C PHE A 144 -6.32 7.84 31.56
N SER A 145 -5.61 6.76 31.89
CA SER A 145 -5.29 6.40 33.29
C SER A 145 -4.45 7.49 33.97
N LEU A 146 -3.44 8.00 33.29
CA LEU A 146 -2.58 9.07 33.81
C LEU A 146 -3.37 10.37 34.05
N ALA A 147 -4.32 10.72 33.18
CA ALA A 147 -5.15 11.90 33.35
C ALA A 147 -6.09 11.81 34.56
N HIS A 148 -6.40 10.60 35.04
CA HIS A 148 -7.20 10.35 36.25
C HIS A 148 -6.34 10.13 37.50
N GLY A 149 -5.02 10.40 37.43
CA GLY A 149 -4.10 10.27 38.59
C GLY A 149 -3.64 8.84 38.89
N HIS A 150 -3.85 7.91 37.97
CA HIS A 150 -3.46 6.52 38.08
C HIS A 150 -2.19 6.19 37.27
N SER A 151 -1.57 5.05 37.52
CA SER A 151 -0.42 4.62 36.73
C SER A 151 -0.82 4.11 35.34
N ALA A 152 0.08 4.19 34.37
CA ALA A 152 -0.15 3.65 33.01
C ALA A 152 -0.48 2.14 33.03
N LYS A 153 0.10 1.39 33.96
CA LYS A 153 -0.14 -0.05 34.14
C LYS A 153 -1.60 -0.39 34.49
N GLU A 154 -2.30 0.52 35.19
CA GLU A 154 -3.69 0.34 35.57
C GLU A 154 -4.65 0.36 34.37
N ALA A 155 -4.24 0.94 33.24
CA ALA A 155 -4.98 0.85 32.00
C ALA A 155 -5.22 -0.58 31.51
N SER A 156 -4.29 -1.49 31.82
CA SER A 156 -4.38 -2.90 31.46
C SER A 156 -5.03 -3.77 32.55
N ALA A 157 -5.29 -3.21 33.74
CA ALA A 157 -5.85 -3.94 34.86
C ALA A 157 -7.31 -4.36 34.58
N LYS A 158 -7.76 -5.48 35.19
CA LYS A 158 -9.15 -5.93 35.14
C LYS A 158 -9.99 -5.19 36.18
N THR A 159 -9.93 -3.87 36.16
CA THR A 159 -10.68 -2.96 37.05
C THR A 159 -11.66 -2.14 36.22
N LYS A 160 -12.62 -1.48 36.86
CA LYS A 160 -13.56 -0.60 36.20
C LYS A 160 -12.82 0.51 35.41
N LEU A 161 -11.77 1.10 36.01
CA LEU A 161 -10.94 2.10 35.37
C LEU A 161 -10.24 1.55 34.11
N GLY A 162 -9.67 0.34 34.20
CA GLY A 162 -9.03 -0.31 33.05
C GLY A 162 -10.02 -0.64 31.91
N GLU A 163 -11.28 -0.96 32.26
CA GLU A 163 -12.33 -1.15 31.26
C GLU A 163 -12.71 0.16 30.57
N GLU A 164 -12.82 1.27 31.33
CA GLU A 164 -13.08 2.59 30.77
C GLU A 164 -11.93 3.06 29.90
N ALA A 165 -10.69 2.87 30.35
CA ALA A 165 -9.48 3.18 29.58
C ALA A 165 -9.47 2.44 28.24
N ARG A 166 -9.74 1.14 28.22
CA ARG A 166 -9.84 0.34 27.00
C ARG A 166 -10.95 0.81 26.07
N ARG A 167 -12.11 1.20 26.63
CA ARG A 167 -13.20 1.78 25.82
C ARG A 167 -12.80 3.09 25.15
N VAL A 168 -12.03 3.94 25.82
CA VAL A 168 -11.51 5.19 25.24
C VAL A 168 -10.50 4.87 24.13
N GLY A 169 -9.60 3.91 24.33
CA GLY A 169 -8.71 3.41 23.26
C GLY A 169 -9.47 2.86 22.05
N SER A 170 -10.50 2.07 22.27
CA SER A 170 -11.37 1.55 21.20
C SER A 170 -12.14 2.66 20.46
N LYS A 171 -12.60 3.71 21.16
CA LYS A 171 -13.20 4.88 20.53
C LYS A 171 -12.21 5.61 19.63
N ALA A 172 -10.94 5.73 20.04
CA ALA A 172 -9.91 6.33 19.20
C ALA A 172 -9.70 5.54 17.90
N LEU A 173 -9.67 4.19 17.97
CA LEU A 173 -9.60 3.34 16.78
C LEU A 173 -10.85 3.43 15.89
N PHE A 174 -12.02 3.63 16.47
CA PHE A 174 -13.24 3.89 15.69
C PHE A 174 -13.10 5.19 14.89
N TYR A 175 -12.64 6.27 15.51
CA TYR A 175 -12.40 7.55 14.81
C TYR A 175 -11.28 7.42 13.77
N TYR A 176 -10.22 6.66 14.05
CA TYR A 176 -9.18 6.31 13.08
C TYR A 176 -9.78 5.67 11.81
N ALA A 177 -10.64 4.66 11.96
CA ALA A 177 -11.24 4.00 10.81
C ALA A 177 -12.24 4.93 10.08
N LEU A 178 -12.98 5.76 10.81
CA LEU A 178 -13.92 6.72 10.25
C LEU A 178 -13.18 7.77 9.41
N THR A 179 -12.15 8.40 9.95
CA THR A 179 -11.34 9.39 9.22
C THR A 179 -10.60 8.75 8.04
N GLY A 180 -10.14 7.51 8.21
CA GLY A 180 -9.55 6.72 7.13
C GLY A 180 -10.54 6.46 5.99
N LEU A 181 -11.77 6.09 6.31
CA LEU A 181 -12.81 5.88 5.30
C LEU A 181 -13.12 7.19 4.55
N VAL A 182 -13.34 8.28 5.26
CA VAL A 182 -13.58 9.59 4.64
C VAL A 182 -12.41 10.00 3.75
N ALA A 183 -11.19 9.85 4.24
CA ALA A 183 -9.97 10.17 3.48
C ALA A 183 -9.84 9.32 2.21
N SER A 184 -10.16 8.02 2.29
CA SER A 184 -10.11 7.13 1.13
C SER A 184 -11.11 7.50 0.01
N ILE A 185 -12.16 8.24 0.36
CA ILE A 185 -13.13 8.76 -0.61
C ILE A 185 -12.66 10.11 -1.19
N VAL A 186 -12.16 11.00 -0.33
CA VAL A 186 -11.86 12.40 -0.69
C VAL A 186 -10.49 12.54 -1.36
N LEU A 187 -9.44 11.87 -0.84
CA LEU A 187 -8.07 12.06 -1.32
C LEU A 187 -7.87 11.71 -2.81
N PRO A 188 -8.49 10.68 -3.39
CA PRO A 188 -8.34 10.39 -4.81
C PRO A 188 -8.79 11.54 -5.73
N TRP A 189 -9.68 12.43 -5.26
CA TRP A 189 -10.07 13.62 -6.04
C TRP A 189 -9.02 14.73 -6.02
N CYS A 190 -8.08 14.68 -5.08
CA CYS A 190 -6.98 15.64 -4.96
C CYS A 190 -5.76 15.25 -5.80
N VAL A 191 -5.76 14.04 -6.37
CA VAL A 191 -4.67 13.51 -7.20
C VAL A 191 -4.88 13.89 -8.64
N TYR A 192 -3.88 14.48 -9.25
CA TYR A 192 -3.82 14.72 -10.66
C TYR A 192 -3.01 13.60 -11.34
N GLU A 193 -3.68 12.76 -12.13
CA GLU A 193 -3.00 11.92 -13.11
C GLU A 193 -2.75 12.76 -14.36
N PRO A 194 -1.50 12.91 -14.81
CA PRO A 194 -1.25 13.56 -16.09
C PRO A 194 -1.94 12.76 -17.21
N MET A 195 -2.79 13.44 -17.97
CA MET A 195 -3.53 12.90 -19.13
C MET A 195 -2.63 12.16 -20.13
N THR A 196 -1.33 12.42 -20.11
CA THR A 196 -0.31 11.73 -20.90
C THR A 196 -0.19 10.24 -20.60
N ALA A 197 -0.36 9.81 -19.36
CA ALA A 197 -0.37 8.37 -19.04
C ALA A 197 -1.64 7.69 -19.62
N ARG A 198 -2.78 8.35 -19.55
CA ARG A 198 -4.04 7.91 -20.19
C ARG A 198 -3.95 7.91 -21.72
N SER A 199 -3.38 8.98 -22.32
CA SER A 199 -3.27 9.12 -23.77
C SER A 199 -2.26 8.13 -24.36
N LEU A 200 -1.11 7.89 -23.70
CA LEU A 200 -0.12 6.91 -24.16
C LEU A 200 -0.62 5.47 -24.02
N ALA A 201 -1.44 5.16 -23.01
CA ALA A 201 -2.09 3.87 -22.91
C ALA A 201 -3.13 3.67 -24.02
N HIS A 202 -3.94 4.69 -24.33
CA HIS A 202 -4.99 4.62 -25.38
C HIS A 202 -4.39 4.51 -26.79
N THR A 203 -3.40 5.34 -27.14
CA THR A 203 -2.71 5.27 -28.46
C THR A 203 -1.96 3.96 -28.64
N ARG A 204 -1.52 3.32 -27.56
CA ARG A 204 -0.81 2.04 -27.64
C ARG A 204 -1.74 0.85 -27.80
N TYR A 205 -2.97 0.93 -27.31
CA TYR A 205 -4.02 -0.08 -27.55
C TYR A 205 -4.54 0.02 -29.00
N GLU A 206 -4.70 1.22 -29.55
CA GLU A 206 -5.13 1.41 -30.94
C GLU A 206 -4.04 1.06 -31.97
N SER A 207 -2.76 1.14 -31.62
CA SER A 207 -1.64 0.78 -32.50
C SER A 207 -1.17 -0.67 -32.38
N ALA A 208 -1.84 -1.52 -31.61
CA ALA A 208 -1.64 -2.96 -31.70
C ALA A 208 -2.21 -3.41 -33.07
N PRO A 209 -1.40 -3.95 -33.99
CA PRO A 209 -1.91 -4.39 -35.27
C PRO A 209 -2.96 -5.48 -34.98
N GLN A 210 -4.19 -5.21 -35.35
CA GLN A 210 -5.22 -6.24 -35.53
C GLN A 210 -4.74 -7.10 -36.69
N ASN A 211 -3.94 -8.13 -36.40
CA ASN A 211 -3.65 -9.20 -37.35
C ASN A 211 -4.88 -10.12 -37.50
N ASP A 212 -5.97 -9.54 -38.01
CA ASP A 212 -7.15 -10.32 -38.46
C ASP A 212 -7.04 -10.69 -39.95
N THR A 213 -5.83 -10.59 -40.57
CA THR A 213 -5.67 -10.78 -42.02
C THR A 213 -4.74 -11.92 -42.39
N GLU A 214 -4.48 -12.90 -41.52
CA GLU A 214 -3.66 -14.07 -41.88
C GLU A 214 -4.43 -15.40 -41.91
N LEU A 215 -5.69 -15.43 -42.24
CA LEU A 215 -6.44 -16.68 -42.39
C LEU A 215 -7.14 -16.83 -43.72
N ASN A 216 -6.90 -15.96 -44.73
CA ASN A 216 -7.59 -16.05 -46.05
C ASN A 216 -6.68 -16.27 -47.25
N ASP A 217 -5.35 -16.38 -47.11
CA ASP A 217 -4.47 -16.63 -48.27
C ASP A 217 -3.94 -18.08 -48.34
N LEU A 218 -4.89 -19.06 -48.28
CA LEU A 218 -4.63 -20.46 -48.64
C LEU A 218 -5.48 -20.90 -49.82
N HIS A 219 -5.80 -20.01 -50.77
CA HIS A 219 -6.27 -20.45 -52.09
C HIS A 219 -5.67 -19.51 -53.15
N GLY A 220 -4.83 -20.18 -53.96
CA GLY A 220 -4.08 -19.54 -55.03
C GLY A 220 -4.96 -18.98 -56.15
N THR A 221 -4.40 -18.06 -56.91
CA THR A 221 -4.35 -18.08 -58.38
C THR A 221 -3.59 -16.85 -58.90
N GLU A 222 -2.55 -17.15 -59.68
CA GLU A 222 -2.07 -16.48 -60.89
C GLU A 222 -1.94 -14.94 -61.00
N ARG A 223 -0.73 -14.53 -61.31
CA ARG A 223 -0.32 -13.24 -61.89
C ARG A 223 -1.06 -12.92 -63.24
N PRO A 224 -1.14 -11.65 -63.60
CA PRO A 224 -0.33 -11.17 -64.73
C PRO A 224 0.41 -9.85 -64.50
N GLU A 225 1.55 -9.81 -65.18
CA GLU A 225 2.42 -8.63 -65.40
C GLU A 225 1.67 -7.52 -66.16
N ASN A 226 1.91 -6.25 -65.77
CA ASN A 226 2.19 -5.17 -66.72
C ASN A 226 2.57 -3.85 -65.97
N MET A 227 3.78 -3.45 -66.24
CA MET A 227 4.29 -2.14 -66.71
C MET A 227 3.50 -0.86 -66.34
N GLY A 228 4.24 0.11 -65.78
CA GLY A 228 3.87 1.51 -65.72
C GLY A 228 4.82 2.33 -64.81
N ASP A 229 5.86 2.87 -65.42
CA ASP A 229 6.75 3.91 -64.80
C ASP A 229 5.90 5.17 -64.54
N ASP A 230 5.91 5.65 -63.30
CA ASP A 230 5.58 7.05 -63.02
C ASP A 230 6.43 7.55 -61.86
N GLU A 231 7.36 8.43 -62.19
CA GLU A 231 8.17 9.20 -61.25
C GLU A 231 7.25 10.20 -60.54
N GLY A 232 7.02 9.94 -59.25
CA GLY A 232 6.31 10.82 -58.31
C GLY A 232 7.21 11.20 -57.16
N ASP A 233 7.66 12.42 -57.19
CA ASP A 233 8.48 13.16 -56.23
C ASP A 233 7.75 13.30 -54.88
N ASP A 234 7.90 12.34 -53.96
CA ASP A 234 7.36 12.41 -52.60
C ASP A 234 8.49 12.70 -51.60
N ASN A 235 8.72 13.99 -51.43
CA ASN A 235 9.55 14.59 -50.40
C ASN A 235 8.89 14.40 -49.01
N TRP A 236 9.00 13.20 -48.44
CA TRP A 236 8.63 12.96 -47.05
C TRP A 236 9.76 13.42 -46.15
N ASN A 237 9.63 14.66 -45.64
CA ASN A 237 10.47 15.20 -44.58
C ASN A 237 10.31 14.31 -43.34
N HIS A 238 11.25 13.39 -43.15
CA HIS A 238 11.45 12.77 -41.83
C HIS A 238 11.79 13.88 -40.83
N PRO A 239 11.04 14.01 -39.71
CA PRO A 239 11.48 14.90 -38.65
C PRO A 239 12.81 14.36 -38.13
N THR A 240 13.89 15.04 -38.48
CA THR A 240 15.20 14.89 -37.84
C THR A 240 15.01 14.88 -36.34
N ALA A 241 15.63 13.90 -35.67
CA ALA A 241 15.72 13.81 -34.23
C ALA A 241 16.21 15.16 -33.65
N GLY A 242 15.25 16.03 -33.36
CA GLY A 242 15.48 17.33 -32.76
C GLY A 242 16.07 17.15 -31.39
N SER A 243 17.17 17.81 -31.16
CA SER A 243 17.89 17.98 -29.91
C SER A 243 16.98 17.90 -28.68
N ILE A 244 17.38 17.10 -27.70
CA ILE A 244 16.84 17.11 -26.35
C ILE A 244 17.10 18.51 -25.78
N THR A 245 16.21 19.45 -26.06
CA THR A 245 16.21 20.75 -25.42
C THR A 245 15.79 20.50 -23.97
N ASN A 246 16.69 20.85 -23.06
CA ASN A 246 16.40 20.97 -21.62
C ASN A 246 15.23 21.94 -21.44
N ALA A 247 14.01 21.41 -21.43
CA ALA A 247 12.84 22.18 -21.09
C ALA A 247 13.05 22.74 -19.67
N PRO A 248 12.92 24.06 -19.46
CA PRO A 248 13.14 24.66 -18.15
C PRO A 248 12.21 24.01 -17.14
N ARG A 249 12.79 23.49 -16.04
CA ARG A 249 12.03 22.87 -14.95
C ARG A 249 10.95 23.84 -14.52
N GLN A 250 9.69 23.46 -14.73
CA GLN A 250 8.54 24.25 -14.29
C GLN A 250 8.63 24.51 -12.79
N PRO A 251 8.46 25.75 -12.30
CA PRO A 251 8.52 26.06 -10.89
C PRO A 251 7.42 25.32 -10.12
N TRP A 252 7.75 24.82 -8.91
CA TRP A 252 6.90 23.97 -8.07
C TRP A 252 5.49 24.52 -7.81
N TRP A 253 5.31 25.85 -7.78
CA TRP A 253 4.00 26.50 -7.57
C TRP A 253 3.07 26.38 -8.79
N ARG A 254 3.55 26.12 -10.01
CA ARG A 254 2.70 25.76 -11.14
C ARG A 254 2.15 24.35 -11.03
N ARG A 255 2.88 23.42 -10.36
CA ARG A 255 2.43 22.06 -10.11
C ARG A 255 1.22 22.01 -9.17
N ILE A 256 1.18 22.85 -8.13
CA ILE A 256 0.04 22.94 -7.18
C ILE A 256 -1.27 23.26 -7.91
N ARG A 257 -1.21 23.93 -9.04
CA ARG A 257 -2.37 24.30 -9.84
C ARG A 257 -2.97 23.12 -10.63
N HIS A 258 -2.23 22.01 -10.75
CA HIS A 258 -2.63 20.81 -11.49
C HIS A 258 -2.91 19.60 -10.61
N GLY A 259 -2.87 19.72 -9.29
CA GLY A 259 -2.99 18.63 -8.33
C GLY A 259 -1.64 17.97 -8.00
N LEU A 260 -1.64 17.09 -6.99
CA LEU A 260 -0.46 16.35 -6.55
C LEU A 260 -0.39 15.00 -7.28
N THR A 261 0.82 14.53 -7.57
CA THR A 261 1.04 13.16 -8.06
C THR A 261 0.86 12.15 -6.91
N LEU A 262 0.65 10.87 -7.25
CA LEU A 262 0.57 9.79 -6.26
C LEU A 262 1.80 9.77 -5.34
N ALA A 263 2.99 9.90 -5.91
CA ALA A 263 4.23 9.89 -5.14
C ALA A 263 4.38 11.11 -4.21
N GLU A 264 3.94 12.29 -4.67
CA GLU A 264 3.96 13.53 -3.85
C GLU A 264 2.98 13.44 -2.68
N ILE A 265 1.78 12.90 -2.87
CA ILE A 265 0.84 12.64 -1.76
C ILE A 265 1.42 11.65 -0.76
N TRP A 266 2.07 10.60 -1.24
CA TRP A 266 2.73 9.63 -0.37
C TRP A 266 3.85 10.26 0.45
N PHE A 267 4.72 11.03 -0.19
CA PHE A 267 5.75 11.80 0.50
C PHE A 267 5.17 12.71 1.57
N LEU A 268 4.15 13.50 1.22
CA LEU A 268 3.48 14.41 2.15
C LEU A 268 2.88 13.65 3.34
N SER A 269 2.23 12.51 3.10
CA SER A 269 1.67 11.70 4.18
C SER A 269 2.73 11.16 5.14
N GLN A 270 3.91 10.78 4.65
CA GLN A 270 5.03 10.33 5.47
C GLN A 270 5.58 11.46 6.34
N VAL A 271 5.76 12.66 5.78
CA VAL A 271 6.19 13.85 6.54
C VAL A 271 5.16 14.21 7.61
N MET A 272 3.87 14.20 7.24
CA MET A 272 2.78 14.48 8.18
C MET A 272 2.69 13.42 9.28
N PHE A 273 3.00 12.15 8.99
CA PHE A 273 3.07 11.08 9.99
C PHE A 273 4.13 11.40 11.06
N VAL A 274 5.35 11.75 10.65
CA VAL A 274 6.43 12.11 11.58
C VAL A 274 6.02 13.32 12.42
N PHE A 275 5.52 14.37 11.77
CA PHE A 275 5.09 15.58 12.46
C PHE A 275 4.00 15.29 13.49
N THR A 276 2.97 14.52 13.11
CA THR A 276 1.83 14.19 13.98
C THR A 276 2.28 13.36 15.18
N ILE A 277 3.09 12.32 14.98
CA ILE A 277 3.62 11.51 16.09
C ILE A 277 4.46 12.39 17.03
N MET A 278 5.40 13.17 16.49
CA MET A 278 6.27 14.00 17.32
C MET A 278 5.50 15.09 18.09
N LEU A 279 4.53 15.76 17.44
CA LEU A 279 3.73 16.80 18.06
C LEU A 279 2.94 16.29 19.28
N PHE A 280 2.29 15.15 19.15
CA PHE A 280 1.35 14.68 20.18
C PHE A 280 1.99 13.77 21.23
N THR A 281 3.08 13.06 20.89
CA THR A 281 3.71 12.12 21.83
C THR A 281 4.96 12.69 22.54
N CYS A 282 5.58 13.77 22.01
CA CYS A 282 6.74 14.36 22.63
C CYS A 282 6.35 15.08 23.94
N PRO A 283 7.00 14.78 25.08
CA PRO A 283 6.69 15.41 26.36
C PRO A 283 6.82 16.94 26.38
N VAL A 284 7.62 17.51 25.47
CA VAL A 284 7.83 18.97 25.35
C VAL A 284 6.63 19.68 24.76
N PHE A 285 5.93 19.04 23.81
CA PHE A 285 4.79 19.61 23.09
C PHE A 285 3.46 19.03 23.56
N GLY A 286 3.46 17.77 24.00
CA GLY A 286 2.27 17.02 24.32
C GLY A 286 1.85 17.24 25.76
N SER A 287 0.73 17.86 25.98
CA SER A 287 -0.01 17.62 27.20
C SER A 287 -0.48 16.17 27.18
N LYS A 288 -0.47 15.50 28.34
CA LYS A 288 -1.11 14.18 28.53
C LYS A 288 -2.66 14.33 28.41
N SER A 289 -3.12 14.90 27.30
CA SER A 289 -4.51 15.19 27.03
C SER A 289 -5.17 14.02 26.34
N ILE A 290 -6.25 13.51 26.92
CA ILE A 290 -7.08 12.43 26.33
C ILE A 290 -7.59 12.86 24.95
N THR A 291 -8.07 14.10 24.82
CA THR A 291 -8.52 14.64 23.53
C THR A 291 -7.38 14.68 22.52
N GLY A 292 -6.19 15.13 22.91
CA GLY A 292 -5.01 15.13 22.06
C GLY A 292 -4.64 13.74 21.57
N ALA A 293 -4.70 12.73 22.46
CA ALA A 293 -4.43 11.34 22.09
C ALA A 293 -5.46 10.78 21.09
N ILE A 294 -6.74 11.09 21.27
CA ILE A 294 -7.79 10.68 20.31
C ILE A 294 -7.60 11.40 18.97
N VAL A 295 -7.28 12.70 18.98
CA VAL A 295 -7.02 13.45 17.74
C VAL A 295 -5.81 12.90 16.99
N LEU A 296 -4.71 12.59 17.69
CA LEU A 296 -3.55 11.92 17.08
C LEU A 296 -3.98 10.68 16.30
N VAL A 297 -4.64 9.76 16.99
CA VAL A 297 -5.02 8.47 16.39
C VAL A 297 -6.01 8.70 15.24
N SER A 298 -6.92 9.66 15.35
CA SER A 298 -7.85 10.01 14.27
C SER A 298 -7.13 10.55 13.02
N VAL A 299 -6.14 11.42 13.19
CA VAL A 299 -5.33 11.96 12.06
C VAL A 299 -4.54 10.83 11.39
N LEU A 300 -4.01 9.88 12.16
CA LEU A 300 -3.31 8.73 11.60
C LEU A 300 -4.20 7.89 10.67
N GLY A 301 -5.52 7.88 10.87
CA GLY A 301 -6.46 7.24 9.96
C GLY A 301 -6.43 7.82 8.54
N ILE A 302 -6.28 9.15 8.41
CA ILE A 302 -6.13 9.82 7.11
C ILE A 302 -4.84 9.34 6.43
N LEU A 303 -3.74 9.33 7.16
CA LEU A 303 -2.42 8.93 6.63
C LEU A 303 -2.35 7.44 6.30
N TRP A 304 -3.09 6.62 7.06
CA TRP A 304 -3.27 5.20 6.76
C TRP A 304 -3.89 4.96 5.40
N SER A 305 -4.91 5.74 5.03
CA SER A 305 -5.56 5.60 3.73
C SER A 305 -4.60 5.85 2.57
N VAL A 306 -3.69 6.82 2.68
CA VAL A 306 -2.63 7.05 1.68
C VAL A 306 -1.67 5.85 1.63
N THR A 307 -1.26 5.33 2.78
CA THR A 307 -0.34 4.18 2.88
C THR A 307 -0.95 2.91 2.29
N MET A 308 -2.25 2.72 2.41
CA MET A 308 -2.95 1.54 1.88
C MET A 308 -3.36 1.68 0.41
N TRP A 309 -3.30 2.87 -0.15
CA TRP A 309 -3.69 3.15 -1.52
C TRP A 309 -2.47 3.33 -2.44
N VAL A 310 -1.68 4.38 -2.20
CA VAL A 310 -0.68 4.89 -3.14
C VAL A 310 0.42 3.89 -3.49
N PRO A 311 1.09 3.21 -2.52
CA PRO A 311 2.17 2.29 -2.86
C PRO A 311 1.71 1.11 -3.70
N TYR A 312 0.48 0.67 -3.52
CA TYR A 312 -0.08 -0.45 -4.28
C TYR A 312 -0.49 -0.03 -5.68
N ALA A 313 -1.00 1.20 -5.86
CA ALA A 313 -1.24 1.79 -7.16
C ALA A 313 0.07 1.91 -7.95
N LEU A 314 1.11 2.47 -7.33
CA LEU A 314 2.44 2.60 -7.95
C LEU A 314 3.05 1.23 -8.30
N LEU A 315 2.92 0.23 -7.42
CA LEU A 315 3.38 -1.13 -7.68
C LEU A 315 2.69 -1.71 -8.92
N GLY A 316 1.36 -1.61 -9.00
CA GLY A 316 0.60 -2.10 -10.15
C GLY A 316 0.98 -1.42 -11.45
N ILE A 317 1.06 -0.08 -11.44
CA ILE A 317 1.49 0.71 -12.60
C ILE A 317 2.88 0.30 -13.06
N LEU A 318 3.85 0.18 -12.15
CA LEU A 318 5.24 -0.17 -12.48
C LEU A 318 5.38 -1.60 -13.03
N VAL A 319 4.66 -2.57 -12.46
CA VAL A 319 4.70 -3.97 -12.91
C VAL A 319 4.12 -4.11 -14.31
N ILE A 320 3.01 -3.43 -14.58
CA ILE A 320 2.30 -3.56 -15.86
C ILE A 320 2.95 -2.71 -16.95
N SER A 321 3.40 -1.49 -16.63
CA SER A 321 4.03 -0.58 -17.61
C SER A 321 5.40 -1.03 -18.10
N ASN A 322 6.13 -1.82 -17.31
CA ASN A 322 7.49 -2.29 -17.65
C ASN A 322 7.55 -3.33 -18.80
N LYS A 323 6.44 -3.54 -19.49
CA LYS A 323 6.29 -4.49 -20.61
C LYS A 323 7.00 -4.11 -21.90
N SER A 324 7.46 -2.86 -22.07
CA SER A 324 7.63 -2.32 -23.42
C SER A 324 8.96 -1.66 -23.76
N THR A 325 10.00 -1.78 -22.97
CA THR A 325 11.29 -1.15 -23.32
C THR A 325 12.37 -2.18 -23.63
N THR A 326 12.07 -3.10 -24.53
CA THR A 326 13.09 -4.03 -25.07
C THR A 326 13.12 -3.95 -26.59
N ILE A 327 13.45 -2.77 -27.12
CA ILE A 327 14.00 -2.66 -28.46
C ILE A 327 15.41 -2.11 -28.30
N GLY A 328 16.40 -3.01 -28.37
CA GLY A 328 17.80 -2.66 -28.47
C GLY A 328 18.63 -2.88 -27.21
N LEU A 329 19.32 -3.97 -27.19
CA LEU A 329 20.44 -4.49 -26.41
C LEU A 329 20.07 -5.67 -25.46
N GLN A 330 20.62 -6.81 -25.87
CA GLN A 330 20.63 -8.10 -25.16
C GLN A 330 20.94 -7.96 -23.67
N ARG A 331 19.91 -7.80 -22.86
CA ARG A 331 19.90 -8.25 -21.47
C ARG A 331 18.55 -8.93 -21.27
N ALA A 332 18.55 -10.19 -20.90
CA ALA A 332 17.35 -10.98 -20.67
C ALA A 332 16.46 -10.25 -19.67
N THR A 333 15.52 -9.46 -20.17
CA THR A 333 14.53 -8.75 -19.37
C THR A 333 13.46 -9.75 -19.00
N ILE A 334 13.33 -10.02 -17.71
CA ILE A 334 12.22 -10.81 -17.19
C ILE A 334 10.94 -10.00 -17.47
N ASP A 335 9.99 -10.64 -18.13
CA ASP A 335 8.65 -10.09 -18.30
C ASP A 335 7.98 -10.06 -16.90
N LEU A 336 8.00 -8.91 -16.25
CA LEU A 336 7.46 -8.72 -14.90
C LEU A 336 5.98 -9.09 -14.79
N ARG A 337 5.24 -9.02 -15.90
CA ARG A 337 3.84 -9.42 -15.91
C ARG A 337 3.67 -10.94 -15.79
N SER A 338 4.61 -11.71 -16.33
CA SER A 338 4.61 -13.18 -16.13
C SER A 338 5.03 -13.58 -14.71
N GLU A 339 5.65 -12.65 -13.96
CA GLU A 339 6.17 -12.83 -12.61
C GLU A 339 5.38 -12.01 -11.56
N THR A 340 4.16 -11.51 -11.90
CA THR A 340 3.32 -10.68 -11.02
C THR A 340 3.18 -11.27 -9.63
N GLY A 341 2.94 -12.59 -9.53
CA GLY A 341 2.83 -13.29 -8.26
C GLY A 341 4.12 -13.25 -7.44
N THR A 342 5.29 -13.40 -8.09
CA THR A 342 6.60 -13.37 -7.42
C THR A 342 6.94 -11.95 -6.94
N VAL A 343 6.68 -10.93 -7.78
CA VAL A 343 6.88 -9.52 -7.41
C VAL A 343 5.98 -9.12 -6.24
N THR A 344 4.71 -9.52 -6.29
CA THR A 344 3.74 -9.26 -5.20
C THR A 344 4.14 -10.01 -3.93
N GLY A 345 4.67 -11.21 -4.06
CA GLY A 345 5.26 -11.97 -2.95
C GLY A 345 6.43 -11.23 -2.32
N LEU A 346 7.36 -10.71 -3.12
CA LEU A 346 8.51 -9.94 -2.65
C LEU A 346 8.07 -8.63 -1.97
N HIS A 347 7.08 -7.94 -2.54
CA HIS A 347 6.49 -6.77 -1.91
C HIS A 347 5.84 -7.10 -0.56
N ASN A 348 5.16 -8.24 -0.46
CA ASN A 348 4.59 -8.70 0.80
C ASN A 348 5.68 -8.98 1.86
N TRP A 349 6.84 -9.47 1.46
CA TRP A 349 7.99 -9.62 2.36
C TRP A 349 8.48 -8.27 2.90
N ALA A 350 8.53 -7.24 2.06
CA ALA A 350 8.89 -5.89 2.49
C ALA A 350 7.91 -5.30 3.53
N ILE A 351 6.68 -5.81 3.57
CA ILE A 351 5.66 -5.43 4.56
C ILE A 351 5.76 -6.28 5.82
N VAL A 352 5.98 -7.61 5.70
CA VAL A 352 5.90 -8.55 6.83
C VAL A 352 7.17 -8.54 7.67
N LEU A 353 8.35 -8.42 7.06
CA LEU A 353 9.62 -8.39 7.80
C LEU A 353 9.68 -7.27 8.86
N PRO A 354 9.24 -6.03 8.58
CA PRO A 354 9.15 -4.99 9.60
C PRO A 354 8.34 -5.38 10.84
N GLN A 355 7.33 -6.24 10.70
CA GLN A 355 6.54 -6.74 11.82
C GLN A 355 7.39 -7.47 12.86
N LEU A 356 8.28 -8.35 12.39
CA LEU A 356 9.21 -9.09 13.25
C LEU A 356 10.19 -8.14 13.94
N VAL A 357 10.78 -7.21 13.18
CA VAL A 357 11.70 -6.20 13.70
C VAL A 357 11.02 -5.34 14.76
N THR A 358 9.79 -4.88 14.50
CA THR A 358 9.01 -4.10 15.46
C THR A 358 8.70 -4.89 16.72
N SER A 359 8.36 -6.18 16.62
CA SER A 359 8.09 -7.01 17.79
C SER A 359 9.34 -7.15 18.68
N MET A 360 10.52 -7.35 18.08
CA MET A 360 11.78 -7.38 18.80
C MET A 360 12.10 -6.02 19.43
N LEU A 361 11.94 -4.93 18.67
CA LEU A 361 12.18 -3.58 19.15
C LEU A 361 11.24 -3.21 20.31
N SER A 362 9.96 -3.58 20.19
CA SER A 362 8.98 -3.36 21.26
C SER A 362 9.38 -4.07 22.54
N SER A 363 9.77 -5.34 22.43
CA SER A 363 10.24 -6.11 23.59
C SER A 363 11.43 -5.44 24.27
N LEU A 364 12.38 -4.92 23.49
CA LEU A 364 13.54 -4.22 23.99
C LEU A 364 13.16 -2.89 24.68
N VAL A 365 12.29 -2.07 24.05
CA VAL A 365 11.83 -0.78 24.58
C VAL A 365 11.07 -0.94 25.90
N PHE A 366 10.28 -2.02 26.05
CA PHE A 366 9.56 -2.28 27.30
C PHE A 366 10.44 -2.92 28.36
N LEU A 367 11.48 -3.65 28.00
CA LEU A 367 12.40 -4.31 28.95
C LEU A 367 13.46 -3.35 29.49
N LEU A 368 14.03 -2.49 28.65
CA LEU A 368 15.15 -1.61 29.01
C LEU A 368 14.89 -0.73 30.24
N PRO A 369 13.73 -0.08 30.41
CA PRO A 369 13.45 0.72 31.59
C PRO A 369 13.56 -0.06 32.89
N SER A 370 13.07 -1.28 32.92
CA SER A 370 13.10 -2.13 34.12
C SER A 370 14.50 -2.66 34.47
N LEU A 371 15.42 -2.65 33.50
CA LEU A 371 16.82 -3.06 33.69
C LEU A 371 17.74 -1.89 34.07
N LEU A 372 17.44 -0.66 33.61
CA LEU A 372 18.34 0.49 33.72
C LEU A 372 17.93 1.46 34.82
N PHE A 373 16.68 1.46 35.26
CA PHE A 373 16.15 2.44 36.20
C PHE A 373 15.45 1.76 37.39
N ASP A 374 15.35 2.52 38.49
CA ASP A 374 14.53 2.08 39.64
C ASP A 374 13.05 1.90 39.23
N PRO A 375 12.32 1.03 39.93
CA PRO A 375 10.93 0.72 39.60
C PRO A 375 10.01 1.96 39.46
N SER A 376 10.19 2.97 40.33
CA SER A 376 9.42 4.23 40.27
C SER A 376 9.73 5.06 39.04
N THR A 377 10.99 5.13 38.62
CA THR A 377 11.44 5.86 37.43
C THR A 377 11.02 5.09 36.17
N ALA A 378 11.18 3.76 36.17
CA ALA A 378 10.77 2.92 35.03
C ALA A 378 9.26 3.01 34.76
N GLU A 379 8.42 3.11 35.79
CA GLU A 379 6.97 3.27 35.67
C GLU A 379 6.55 4.65 35.16
N SER A 380 7.35 5.68 35.39
CA SER A 380 7.08 7.05 34.92
C SER A 380 7.43 7.27 33.45
N LEU A 381 8.20 6.36 32.81
CA LEU A 381 8.59 6.46 31.43
C LEU A 381 7.46 6.09 30.49
N ASP A 382 7.19 6.97 29.53
CA ASP A 382 6.27 6.75 28.41
C ASP A 382 6.92 5.82 27.36
N SER A 383 7.02 4.53 27.69
CA SER A 383 7.65 3.52 26.82
C SER A 383 6.84 3.33 25.52
N THR A 384 5.52 3.39 25.60
CA THR A 384 4.65 3.27 24.43
C THR A 384 4.81 4.46 23.50
N GLY A 385 4.81 5.70 24.04
CA GLY A 385 5.06 6.89 23.23
C GLY A 385 6.49 6.93 22.68
N LEU A 386 7.50 6.42 23.43
CA LEU A 386 8.86 6.27 22.93
C LEU A 386 8.91 5.34 21.71
N LEU A 387 8.21 4.22 21.75
CA LEU A 387 8.14 3.29 20.62
C LEU A 387 7.52 3.94 19.38
N LEU A 388 6.45 4.72 19.55
CA LEU A 388 5.83 5.48 18.46
C LEU A 388 6.82 6.50 17.85
N ARG A 389 7.59 7.22 18.69
CA ARG A 389 8.61 8.17 18.23
C ARG A 389 9.73 7.50 17.46
N VAL A 390 10.27 6.38 17.96
CA VAL A 390 11.30 5.59 17.28
C VAL A 390 10.77 5.09 15.92
N GLY A 391 9.54 4.58 15.87
CA GLY A 391 8.89 4.22 14.62
C GLY A 391 8.82 5.40 13.64
N SER A 392 8.46 6.60 14.12
CA SER A 392 8.33 7.77 13.25
C SER A 392 9.67 8.18 12.59
N LEU A 393 10.81 7.96 13.24
CA LEU A 393 12.13 8.17 12.63
C LEU A 393 12.38 7.25 11.43
N CYS A 394 11.84 6.04 11.45
CA CYS A 394 11.91 5.14 10.30
C CYS A 394 11.10 5.71 9.10
N THR A 395 9.95 6.33 9.37
CA THR A 395 9.17 7.03 8.33
C THR A 395 9.92 8.25 7.78
N LEU A 396 10.71 8.96 8.60
CA LEU A 396 11.53 10.06 8.11
C LEU A 396 12.54 9.58 7.07
N TYR A 397 13.17 8.42 7.30
CA TYR A 397 14.03 7.79 6.31
C TYR A 397 13.23 7.38 5.05
N ALA A 398 12.08 6.76 5.21
CA ALA A 398 11.18 6.44 4.08
C ALA A 398 10.83 7.69 3.26
N ALA A 399 10.51 8.81 3.92
CA ALA A 399 10.21 10.08 3.27
C ALA A 399 11.40 10.60 2.44
N THR A 400 12.63 10.50 2.97
CA THR A 400 13.83 10.88 2.20
C THR A 400 14.02 10.02 0.95
N CYS A 401 13.77 8.71 1.06
CA CYS A 401 13.79 7.79 -0.07
C CYS A 401 12.67 8.11 -1.08
N THR A 402 11.45 8.40 -0.62
CA THR A 402 10.33 8.79 -1.49
C THR A 402 10.64 10.10 -2.23
N PHE A 403 11.22 11.08 -1.57
CA PHE A 403 11.64 12.34 -2.20
C PHE A 403 12.69 12.12 -3.29
N ARG A 404 13.67 11.23 -3.04
CA ARG A 404 14.65 10.83 -4.06
C ARG A 404 13.97 10.12 -5.22
N TRP A 405 13.06 9.22 -4.92
CA TRP A 405 12.28 8.48 -5.93
C TRP A 405 11.50 9.41 -6.86
N ILE A 406 10.80 10.42 -6.31
CA ILE A 406 10.11 11.45 -7.09
C ILE A 406 11.07 12.17 -8.04
N ARG A 407 12.27 12.52 -7.59
CA ARG A 407 13.26 13.22 -8.42
C ARG A 407 13.83 12.36 -9.55
N THR A 408 13.93 11.05 -9.34
CA THR A 408 14.60 10.14 -10.30
C THR A 408 13.62 9.45 -11.23
N HIS A 409 12.42 9.12 -10.78
CA HIS A 409 11.51 8.25 -11.51
C HIS A 409 10.21 8.92 -11.94
N ASP A 410 9.69 9.92 -11.19
CA ASP A 410 8.43 10.59 -11.53
C ASP A 410 8.50 11.32 -12.89
N ALA A 411 9.67 11.87 -13.22
CA ALA A 411 9.91 12.45 -14.53
C ALA A 411 9.91 11.42 -15.68
N ALA A 412 10.14 10.14 -15.39
CA ALA A 412 10.14 9.06 -16.39
C ALA A 412 8.75 8.41 -16.54
N ILE A 413 7.93 8.46 -15.50
CA ILE A 413 6.54 7.95 -15.51
C ILE A 413 5.60 9.01 -16.14
N CYS A 414 5.93 10.30 -15.98
CA CYS A 414 5.19 11.43 -16.56
C CYS A 414 5.60 11.80 -17.98
N ARG A 415 6.57 11.13 -18.58
CA ARG A 415 6.96 11.23 -20.01
C ARG A 415 6.47 10.03 -20.79
#